data_3ade423e1452d124bf44d9b7075d01b6
#
_entry.id   3ade423e1452d124bf44d9b7075d01b6
#
_cell.length_a   1.000
_cell.length_b   1.000
_cell.length_c   1.000
_cell.angle_alpha   90.00
_cell.angle_beta   90.00
_cell.angle_gamma   90.00
#
_symmetry.space_group_name_H-M   'P 1'
#
loop_
_entity.id
_entity.type
_entity.pdbx_description
1 polymer ?
#
loop_
_entity_poly.entity_id
_entity_poly.type
_entity_poly.pdbx_seq_one_letter_code
_entity_poly.pdbx_strand_id
1 'polypeptide(L)'
;MMKNGHHHAGAGGSPEKRRRTVRVWCDGCYDMVHYGTLQSAETGEGYGDYLIVGISKHKGPPVFTQQERYKMVRAIKWVDELVEGAPYVTTLQTLDKYSCDFCVHGDDITLTVDGKDTYEDVKKTGRYRECNRTQGVSTTDLVGRMLLMTKAHHSNIASSDYQQHTDNFGKGPRGSSPWTGVSQFLQTSQKIIQFASGQEPQPGDTIIYVAGAFDLFHIGHVDFLEAVHKLSEKPYIIVGLHFDQEVNRYKGKNYPIMNIHERTLSVLACRHVSEVVIGAPYTITKDLLDHFKVDLVCHGKTEVFPDRGGYDPYAVPKKKGIFRTVDSGNSLTTDNIVQRIIKNRLLYEARNQKKEAKELAVIQAIKSREEEKAKERTQAVA
;
A
#
# COMPACT_ATOMS: atom_id res chain seq x y z
N MET A 1 -48.29 25.55 53.82
CA MET A 1 -47.13 25.74 54.70
C MET A 1 -45.87 25.23 54.01
N MET A 2 -44.90 26.17 53.81
CA MET A 2 -43.45 25.98 53.63
C MET A 2 -42.97 24.96 52.60
N LYS A 3 -42.51 25.34 51.39
CA LYS A 3 -41.21 25.82 50.96
C LYS A 3 -40.01 24.97 51.51
N ASN A 4 -39.33 24.33 50.61
CA ASN A 4 -37.87 24.41 50.55
C ASN A 4 -37.38 24.04 49.15
N GLY A 5 -36.80 25.05 48.48
CA GLY A 5 -36.08 24.89 47.23
C GLY A 5 -34.65 24.47 47.52
N HIS A 6 -34.12 23.64 46.66
CA HIS A 6 -32.67 23.42 46.57
C HIS A 6 -32.19 23.86 45.17
N HIS A 7 -31.47 24.92 45.17
CA HIS A 7 -30.60 25.34 44.07
C HIS A 7 -29.52 24.31 43.88
N HIS A 8 -29.47 23.68 42.70
CA HIS A 8 -28.27 23.02 42.21
C HIS A 8 -27.51 24.03 41.35
N ALA A 9 -26.37 24.41 41.83
CA ALA A 9 -25.37 25.22 41.15
C ALA A 9 -24.89 24.47 39.89
N GLY A 10 -24.94 25.14 38.75
CA GLY A 10 -24.38 24.64 37.50
C GLY A 10 -22.88 24.47 37.65
N ALA A 11 -22.42 23.23 37.45
CA ALA A 11 -21.02 22.98 37.21
C ALA A 11 -20.66 23.46 35.81
N GLY A 12 -19.92 24.58 35.77
CA GLY A 12 -19.30 25.09 34.55
C GLY A 12 -18.29 24.08 34.02
N GLY A 13 -18.67 23.33 33.00
CA GLY A 13 -17.77 22.53 32.21
C GLY A 13 -16.79 23.49 31.53
N SER A 14 -15.51 23.40 31.87
CA SER A 14 -14.44 24.09 31.15
C SER A 14 -14.56 23.72 29.67
N PRO A 15 -14.46 24.68 28.71
CA PRO A 15 -14.46 24.33 27.29
C PRO A 15 -13.25 23.44 27.03
N GLU A 16 -13.50 22.19 26.62
CA GLU A 16 -12.46 21.31 26.11
C GLU A 16 -11.71 22.10 25.03
N LYS A 17 -10.45 22.41 25.28
CA LYS A 17 -9.56 22.99 24.29
C LYS A 17 -9.52 22.00 23.15
N ARG A 18 -10.23 22.26 22.05
CA ARG A 18 -10.12 21.50 20.81
C ARG A 18 -8.64 21.41 20.47
N ARG A 19 -8.09 20.19 20.52
CA ARG A 19 -6.70 19.95 20.11
C ARG A 19 -6.54 20.45 18.68
N ARG A 20 -5.53 21.25 18.42
CA ARG A 20 -5.24 21.74 17.07
C ARG A 20 -4.85 20.54 16.20
N THR A 21 -5.45 20.41 15.03
CA THR A 21 -5.10 19.43 14.01
C THR A 21 -3.66 19.63 13.55
N VAL A 22 -2.84 18.59 13.68
CA VAL A 22 -1.46 18.57 13.19
C VAL A 22 -1.46 18.18 11.72
N ARG A 23 -1.00 19.09 10.85
CA ARG A 23 -0.97 18.88 9.39
C ARG A 23 0.44 18.54 8.93
N VAL A 24 0.59 17.44 8.22
CA VAL A 24 1.86 16.89 7.78
C VAL A 24 1.97 16.94 6.27
N TRP A 25 3.13 17.37 5.78
CA TRP A 25 3.48 17.36 4.37
C TRP A 25 4.39 16.16 4.07
N CYS A 26 4.04 15.36 3.06
CA CYS A 26 4.94 14.39 2.45
C CYS A 26 5.02 14.68 0.96
N ASP A 27 6.20 14.58 0.38
CA ASP A 27 6.35 14.78 -1.07
C ASP A 27 7.24 13.72 -1.71
N GLY A 28 7.05 13.55 -3.01
CA GLY A 28 7.80 12.55 -3.76
C GLY A 28 7.32 12.41 -5.20
N CYS A 29 7.96 11.50 -5.91
CA CYS A 29 7.56 11.15 -7.27
C CYS A 29 6.40 10.16 -7.32
N TYR A 30 6.36 9.22 -6.40
CA TYR A 30 5.35 8.15 -6.32
C TYR A 30 5.17 7.37 -7.63
N ASP A 31 6.29 7.01 -8.28
CA ASP A 31 6.32 6.33 -9.59
C ASP A 31 6.01 4.88 -9.38
N MET A 32 5.65 4.12 -8.92
CA MET A 32 5.26 2.75 -8.56
C MET A 32 4.95 2.72 -7.07
N VAL A 33 3.69 2.76 -6.76
CA VAL A 33 3.26 2.64 -5.37
C VAL A 33 3.57 1.22 -4.90
N HIS A 34 4.54 1.12 -4.02
CA HIS A 34 4.92 -0.10 -3.32
C HIS A 34 4.87 0.14 -1.81
N TYR A 35 4.97 -0.91 -1.01
CA TYR A 35 4.76 -0.77 0.43
C TYR A 35 5.75 0.19 1.11
N GLY A 36 6.97 0.36 0.59
CA GLY A 36 7.90 1.37 1.09
C GLY A 36 7.40 2.81 0.90
N THR A 37 6.73 3.09 -0.23
CA THR A 37 6.02 4.35 -0.47
C THR A 37 4.82 4.50 0.49
N LEU A 38 4.09 3.41 0.70
CA LEU A 38 2.91 3.38 1.57
C LEU A 38 3.30 3.58 3.04
N GLN A 39 4.44 3.04 3.46
CA GLN A 39 4.96 3.25 4.80
C GLN A 39 5.28 4.72 5.10
N SER A 40 5.78 5.46 4.11
CA SER A 40 5.99 6.91 4.29
C SER A 40 4.67 7.66 4.50
N ALA A 41 3.60 7.26 3.80
CA ALA A 41 2.27 7.84 4.00
C ALA A 41 1.67 7.45 5.37
N GLU A 42 1.76 6.19 5.76
CA GLU A 42 1.32 5.71 7.07
C GLU A 42 2.11 6.38 8.21
N THR A 43 3.43 6.53 8.04
CA THR A 43 4.28 7.24 9.02
C THR A 43 3.90 8.72 9.10
N GLY A 44 3.58 9.36 7.97
CA GLY A 44 3.11 10.74 7.92
C GLY A 44 1.81 10.91 8.71
N GLU A 45 0.84 10.02 8.53
CA GLU A 45 -0.39 9.99 9.32
C GLU A 45 -0.11 9.72 10.80
N GLY A 46 0.82 8.81 11.14
CA GLY A 46 1.23 8.54 12.51
C GLY A 46 1.90 9.73 13.24
N TYR A 47 2.43 10.70 12.51
CA TYR A 47 2.98 11.94 13.08
C TYR A 47 1.95 13.08 13.21
N GLY A 48 0.81 12.99 12.54
CA GLY A 48 -0.19 14.05 12.52
C GLY A 48 -1.61 13.53 12.35
N ASP A 49 -2.53 14.48 12.29
CA ASP A 49 -3.97 14.20 12.17
C ASP A 49 -4.48 14.41 10.73
N TYR A 50 -3.67 14.99 9.84
CA TYR A 50 -4.03 15.31 8.46
C TYR A 50 -2.80 15.25 7.55
N LEU A 51 -2.82 14.34 6.57
CA LEU A 51 -1.71 14.11 5.66
C LEU A 51 -1.95 14.73 4.29
N ILE A 52 -1.05 15.62 3.89
CA ILE A 52 -1.00 16.23 2.57
C ILE A 52 0.17 15.64 1.78
N VAL A 53 -0.12 15.12 0.61
CA VAL A 53 0.91 14.53 -0.25
C VAL A 53 1.11 15.38 -1.50
N GLY A 54 2.33 15.91 -1.67
CA GLY A 54 2.76 16.62 -2.86
C GLY A 54 3.41 15.69 -3.88
N ILE A 55 2.89 15.64 -5.11
CA ILE A 55 3.51 14.86 -6.18
C ILE A 55 4.28 15.79 -7.11
N SER A 56 5.60 15.66 -7.08
CA SER A 56 6.51 16.42 -7.92
C SER A 56 6.70 15.82 -9.31
N LYS A 57 7.23 16.62 -10.24
CA LYS A 57 7.68 16.13 -11.55
C LYS A 57 8.89 15.21 -11.36
N HIS A 58 8.91 14.11 -12.06
CA HIS A 58 10.03 13.16 -12.04
C HIS A 58 11.26 13.71 -12.80
N LYS A 59 12.47 13.49 -12.29
CA LYS A 59 13.75 13.86 -12.95
C LYS A 59 14.13 12.98 -14.15
N GLY A 60 13.45 11.86 -14.37
CA GLY A 60 13.67 10.92 -15.47
C GLY A 60 12.35 10.37 -15.99
N PRO A 61 12.35 9.44 -16.95
CA PRO A 61 11.11 8.84 -17.44
C PRO A 61 10.47 7.96 -16.36
N PRO A 62 9.29 8.34 -15.82
CA PRO A 62 8.56 7.49 -14.90
C PRO A 62 7.91 6.32 -15.65
N VAL A 63 7.62 5.23 -14.93
CA VAL A 63 6.85 4.09 -15.46
C VAL A 63 5.38 4.48 -15.62
N PHE A 64 4.86 5.21 -14.63
CA PHE A 64 3.48 5.68 -14.62
C PHE A 64 3.38 7.13 -15.07
N THR A 65 2.36 7.42 -15.84
CA THR A 65 2.04 8.80 -16.22
C THR A 65 1.72 9.65 -15.00
N GLN A 66 1.77 10.95 -15.14
CA GLN A 66 1.45 11.86 -14.04
C GLN A 66 0.04 11.65 -13.50
N GLN A 67 -0.94 11.46 -14.36
CA GLN A 67 -2.32 11.22 -13.95
C GLN A 67 -2.50 9.86 -13.25
N GLU A 68 -1.83 8.83 -13.72
CA GLU A 68 -1.82 7.53 -13.06
C GLU A 68 -1.26 7.64 -11.63
N ARG A 69 -0.16 8.37 -11.43
CA ARG A 69 0.45 8.61 -10.11
C ARG A 69 -0.47 9.39 -9.18
N TYR A 70 -1.13 10.44 -9.67
CA TYR A 70 -2.09 11.21 -8.90
C TYR A 70 -3.26 10.34 -8.41
N LYS A 71 -3.82 9.54 -9.30
CA LYS A 71 -4.93 8.67 -8.97
C LYS A 71 -4.54 7.58 -7.96
N MET A 72 -3.35 7.00 -8.11
CA MET A 72 -2.83 6.01 -7.16
C MET A 72 -2.70 6.59 -5.76
N VAL A 73 -2.10 7.77 -5.61
CA VAL A 73 -1.91 8.39 -4.29
C VAL A 73 -3.24 8.79 -3.66
N ARG A 74 -4.21 9.27 -4.45
CA ARG A 74 -5.57 9.53 -3.93
C ARG A 74 -6.27 8.28 -3.40
N ALA A 75 -5.93 7.11 -3.91
CA ALA A 75 -6.50 5.85 -3.46
C ALA A 75 -5.89 5.31 -2.15
N ILE A 76 -4.81 5.91 -1.66
CA ILE A 76 -4.19 5.53 -0.38
C ILE A 76 -5.07 6.06 0.76
N LYS A 77 -5.47 5.16 1.67
CA LYS A 77 -6.45 5.47 2.74
C LYS A 77 -5.97 6.53 3.75
N TRP A 78 -4.67 6.69 3.93
CA TRP A 78 -4.08 7.68 4.86
C TRP A 78 -3.89 9.07 4.25
N VAL A 79 -4.10 9.25 2.94
CA VAL A 79 -3.92 10.54 2.28
C VAL A 79 -5.22 11.33 2.33
N ASP A 80 -5.20 12.46 3.01
CA ASP A 80 -6.35 13.37 3.12
C ASP A 80 -6.39 14.34 1.94
N GLU A 81 -5.24 14.87 1.53
CA GLU A 81 -5.16 15.86 0.47
C GLU A 81 -4.00 15.56 -0.49
N LEU A 82 -4.24 15.72 -1.78
CA LEU A 82 -3.23 15.59 -2.82
C LEU A 82 -2.94 16.93 -3.47
N VAL A 83 -1.67 17.32 -3.52
CA VAL A 83 -1.19 18.50 -4.24
C VAL A 83 -0.51 18.04 -5.54
N GLU A 84 -1.15 18.34 -6.67
CA GLU A 84 -0.64 18.04 -7.99
C GLU A 84 0.44 19.04 -8.40
N GLY A 85 1.48 18.55 -9.08
CA GLY A 85 2.56 19.40 -9.57
C GLY A 85 3.34 20.12 -8.48
N ALA A 86 3.47 19.50 -7.31
CA ALA A 86 4.22 20.03 -6.18
C ALA A 86 5.67 20.40 -6.59
N PRO A 87 6.27 21.42 -5.96
CA PRO A 87 7.65 21.81 -6.24
C PRO A 87 8.59 20.66 -5.85
N TYR A 88 9.71 20.58 -6.57
CA TYR A 88 10.74 19.56 -6.30
C TYR A 88 11.48 19.83 -4.96
N VAL A 89 11.60 21.08 -4.58
CA VAL A 89 12.20 21.54 -3.32
C VAL A 89 11.09 21.94 -2.38
N THR A 90 11.02 21.31 -1.22
CA THR A 90 10.07 21.69 -0.17
C THR A 90 10.62 22.87 0.62
N THR A 91 9.96 24.03 0.50
CA THR A 91 10.33 25.26 1.17
C THR A 91 9.39 25.57 2.34
N LEU A 92 9.79 26.50 3.22
CA LEU A 92 8.91 27.01 4.26
C LEU A 92 7.62 27.62 3.70
N GLN A 93 7.74 28.33 2.55
CA GLN A 93 6.56 28.87 1.85
C GLN A 93 5.59 27.77 1.41
N THR A 94 6.11 26.59 1.00
CA THR A 94 5.27 25.44 0.67
C THR A 94 4.51 24.96 1.89
N LEU A 95 5.18 24.78 3.03
CA LEU A 95 4.53 24.36 4.27
C LEU A 95 3.50 25.37 4.77
N ASP A 96 3.82 26.67 4.70
CA ASP A 96 2.92 27.74 5.14
C ASP A 96 1.69 27.85 4.22
N LYS A 97 1.88 27.72 2.90
CA LYS A 97 0.79 27.72 1.92
C LYS A 97 -0.27 26.67 2.21
N TYR A 98 0.15 25.46 2.61
CA TYR A 98 -0.75 24.35 2.92
C TYR A 98 -1.03 24.20 4.42
N SER A 99 -0.58 25.20 5.23
CA SER A 99 -0.75 25.21 6.69
C SER A 99 -0.22 23.94 7.35
N CYS A 100 0.89 23.38 6.85
CA CYS A 100 1.53 22.20 7.39
C CYS A 100 2.42 22.57 8.57
N ASP A 101 2.42 21.77 9.62
CA ASP A 101 3.28 21.98 10.79
C ASP A 101 4.74 21.61 10.48
N PHE A 102 4.93 20.50 9.75
CA PHE A 102 6.24 20.01 9.32
C PHE A 102 6.10 19.09 8.10
N CYS A 103 7.24 18.75 7.48
CA CYS A 103 7.31 17.71 6.46
C CYS A 103 7.97 16.44 7.01
N VAL A 104 7.57 15.31 6.43
CA VAL A 104 8.16 13.97 6.64
C VAL A 104 8.73 13.48 5.33
N HIS A 105 9.96 13.00 5.35
CA HIS A 105 10.61 12.37 4.19
C HIS A 105 11.47 11.19 4.65
N GLY A 106 11.78 10.28 3.71
CA GLY A 106 12.69 9.17 3.96
C GLY A 106 14.12 9.62 4.26
N ASP A 107 14.92 8.71 4.77
CA ASP A 107 16.35 8.89 5.08
C ASP A 107 17.25 9.01 3.83
N ASP A 108 16.70 8.97 2.63
CA ASP A 108 17.44 9.19 1.40
C ASP A 108 17.72 10.68 1.15
N ILE A 109 18.98 10.98 0.87
CA ILE A 109 19.40 12.35 0.59
C ILE A 109 18.95 12.74 -0.82
N THR A 110 18.05 13.71 -0.90
CA THR A 110 17.63 14.30 -2.18
C THR A 110 18.36 15.61 -2.42
N LEU A 111 19.12 15.66 -3.52
CA LEU A 111 19.90 16.84 -3.90
C LEU A 111 19.30 17.53 -5.12
N THR A 112 19.40 18.85 -5.15
CA THR A 112 19.18 19.69 -6.31
C THR A 112 20.27 19.43 -7.35
N VAL A 113 20.17 20.04 -8.55
CA VAL A 113 21.18 19.89 -9.61
C VAL A 113 22.53 20.45 -9.19
N ASP A 114 22.55 21.48 -8.36
CA ASP A 114 23.72 22.15 -7.77
C ASP A 114 24.20 21.50 -6.44
N GLY A 115 23.66 20.35 -6.09
CA GLY A 115 24.13 19.52 -4.95
C GLY A 115 23.64 19.96 -3.59
N LYS A 116 22.65 20.86 -3.48
CA LYS A 116 22.06 21.27 -2.21
C LYS A 116 20.96 20.31 -1.76
N ASP A 117 20.82 20.11 -0.46
CA ASP A 117 19.74 19.36 0.15
C ASP A 117 18.39 20.06 -0.14
N THR A 118 17.44 19.31 -0.70
CA THR A 118 16.10 19.84 -1.04
C THR A 118 15.26 20.20 0.18
N TYR A 119 15.67 19.79 1.39
CA TYR A 119 15.01 20.06 2.67
C TYR A 119 15.84 20.95 3.61
N GLU A 120 16.95 21.52 3.14
CA GLU A 120 17.87 22.28 4.00
C GLU A 120 17.18 23.36 4.83
N ASP A 121 16.31 24.14 4.21
CA ASP A 121 15.62 25.26 4.88
C ASP A 121 14.63 24.78 5.95
N VAL A 122 13.86 23.73 5.66
CA VAL A 122 12.89 23.18 6.63
C VAL A 122 13.57 22.42 7.76
N LYS A 123 14.75 21.83 7.51
CA LYS A 123 15.61 21.22 8.55
C LYS A 123 16.13 22.27 9.53
N LYS A 124 16.63 23.41 9.03
CA LYS A 124 17.14 24.54 9.86
C LYS A 124 16.07 25.10 10.81
N THR A 125 14.81 25.08 10.42
CA THR A 125 13.69 25.59 11.25
C THR A 125 13.06 24.53 12.16
N GLY A 126 13.55 23.29 12.15
CA GLY A 126 13.01 22.19 12.95
C GLY A 126 11.66 21.65 12.42
N ARG A 127 11.23 22.07 11.23
CA ARG A 127 9.98 21.59 10.58
C ARG A 127 10.22 20.40 9.64
N TYR A 128 11.16 19.53 9.97
CA TYR A 128 11.47 18.30 9.24
C TYR A 128 11.47 17.11 10.19
N ARG A 129 10.92 16.00 9.72
CA ARG A 129 10.99 14.71 10.39
C ARG A 129 11.47 13.67 9.38
N GLU A 130 12.34 12.79 9.85
CA GLU A 130 12.85 11.70 9.03
C GLU A 130 12.12 10.40 9.38
N CYS A 131 11.75 9.65 8.36
CA CYS A 131 11.25 8.29 8.52
C CYS A 131 12.23 7.30 7.91
N ASN A 132 12.42 6.16 8.57
CA ASN A 132 13.28 5.11 8.06
C ASN A 132 12.71 4.55 6.76
N ARG A 133 13.55 4.51 5.73
CA ARG A 133 13.19 3.87 4.48
C ARG A 133 13.02 2.37 4.66
N THR A 134 11.97 1.83 4.09
CA THR A 134 11.78 0.39 4.07
C THR A 134 12.78 -0.27 3.15
N GLN A 135 13.60 -1.18 3.71
CA GLN A 135 14.54 -1.96 2.94
C GLN A 135 13.83 -3.04 2.13
N GLY A 136 14.39 -3.39 0.96
CA GLY A 136 14.01 -4.56 0.17
C GLY A 136 12.96 -4.35 -0.91
N VAL A 137 12.33 -3.16 -1.03
CA VAL A 137 11.45 -2.84 -2.16
C VAL A 137 11.62 -1.41 -2.62
N SER A 138 11.96 -1.25 -3.88
CA SER A 138 12.03 0.04 -4.56
C SER A 138 11.51 -0.09 -5.99
N THR A 139 11.18 1.03 -6.63
CA THR A 139 10.87 1.05 -8.07
C THR A 139 11.98 0.42 -8.91
N THR A 140 13.24 0.64 -8.51
CA THR A 140 14.43 0.05 -9.16
C THR A 140 14.45 -1.47 -9.04
N ASP A 141 14.15 -1.99 -7.86
CA ASP A 141 14.09 -3.42 -7.60
C ASP A 141 12.95 -4.08 -8.42
N LEU A 142 11.74 -3.50 -8.40
CA LEU A 142 10.62 -4.01 -9.17
C LEU A 142 10.91 -4.02 -10.69
N VAL A 143 11.51 -2.96 -11.21
CA VAL A 143 11.96 -2.91 -12.61
C VAL A 143 13.02 -3.98 -12.88
N GLY A 144 13.97 -4.17 -11.96
CA GLY A 144 14.98 -5.22 -12.05
C GLY A 144 14.36 -6.63 -12.12
N ARG A 145 13.41 -6.94 -11.27
CA ARG A 145 12.69 -8.24 -11.30
C ARG A 145 12.03 -8.52 -12.64
N MET A 146 11.44 -7.49 -13.28
CA MET A 146 10.81 -7.61 -14.59
C MET A 146 11.83 -7.81 -15.71
N LEU A 147 12.94 -7.06 -15.70
CA LEU A 147 13.95 -7.14 -16.74
C LEU A 147 14.81 -8.40 -16.66
N LEU A 148 15.12 -8.86 -15.46
CA LEU A 148 15.95 -10.06 -15.21
C LEU A 148 15.14 -11.35 -15.17
N MET A 149 13.80 -11.28 -15.21
CA MET A 149 12.92 -12.44 -15.16
C MET A 149 13.15 -13.36 -13.95
N THR A 150 13.59 -12.81 -12.82
CA THR A 150 13.88 -13.58 -11.61
C THR A 150 12.60 -14.01 -10.89
N LYS A 151 12.69 -15.11 -10.13
CA LYS A 151 11.65 -15.59 -9.21
C LYS A 151 12.13 -15.65 -7.75
N ALA A 152 13.31 -15.14 -7.46
CA ALA A 152 13.91 -15.19 -6.12
C ALA A 152 13.06 -14.45 -5.06
N HIS A 153 12.22 -13.52 -5.48
CA HIS A 153 11.31 -12.76 -4.64
C HIS A 153 10.01 -13.51 -4.29
N HIS A 154 9.71 -14.63 -4.95
CA HIS A 154 8.51 -15.41 -4.65
C HIS A 154 8.59 -16.01 -3.26
N SER A 155 7.46 -16.00 -2.55
CA SER A 155 7.33 -16.72 -1.29
C SER A 155 7.32 -18.22 -1.54
N ASN A 156 8.23 -18.93 -0.90
CA ASN A 156 8.31 -20.40 -0.99
C ASN A 156 7.48 -21.00 0.14
N ILE A 157 6.30 -21.52 -0.20
CA ILE A 157 5.48 -22.34 0.70
C ILE A 157 5.59 -23.77 0.22
N ALA A 158 5.86 -24.71 1.13
CA ALA A 158 5.91 -26.12 0.79
C ALA A 158 4.59 -26.57 0.17
N SER A 159 4.64 -27.40 -0.88
CA SER A 159 3.44 -27.83 -1.60
C SER A 159 2.42 -28.54 -0.70
N SER A 160 2.88 -29.28 0.32
CA SER A 160 2.04 -29.90 1.34
C SER A 160 1.28 -28.86 2.15
N ASP A 161 1.95 -27.79 2.60
CA ASP A 161 1.36 -26.74 3.41
C ASP A 161 0.38 -25.90 2.60
N TYR A 162 0.70 -25.65 1.31
CA TYR A 162 -0.20 -24.98 0.39
C TYR A 162 -1.49 -25.78 0.17
N GLN A 163 -1.39 -27.09 -0.09
CA GLN A 163 -2.56 -27.94 -0.30
C GLN A 163 -3.40 -28.02 0.98
N GLN A 164 -2.78 -28.26 2.13
CA GLN A 164 -3.45 -28.30 3.42
C GLN A 164 -4.15 -26.98 3.74
N HIS A 165 -3.51 -25.84 3.43
CA HIS A 165 -4.10 -24.52 3.59
C HIS A 165 -5.34 -24.35 2.71
N THR A 166 -5.26 -24.75 1.43
CA THR A 166 -6.37 -24.64 0.49
C THR A 166 -7.55 -25.52 0.92
N ASP A 167 -7.28 -26.76 1.35
CA ASP A 167 -8.31 -27.71 1.76
C ASP A 167 -9.01 -27.33 3.06
N ASN A 168 -8.33 -26.62 3.94
CA ASN A 168 -8.84 -26.20 5.26
C ASN A 168 -9.31 -24.74 5.30
N PHE A 169 -9.25 -24.02 4.18
CA PHE A 169 -9.62 -22.61 4.14
C PHE A 169 -11.08 -22.39 4.54
N GLY A 170 -11.29 -21.51 5.53
CA GLY A 170 -12.62 -21.22 6.05
C GLY A 170 -13.23 -22.33 6.93
N LYS A 171 -12.47 -23.40 7.22
CA LYS A 171 -12.94 -24.52 8.05
C LYS A 171 -12.36 -24.47 9.45
N GLY A 172 -13.24 -24.62 10.45
CA GLY A 172 -12.89 -24.82 11.85
C GLY A 172 -12.46 -23.56 12.61
N PRO A 173 -12.18 -23.69 13.93
CA PRO A 173 -11.93 -22.57 14.84
C PRO A 173 -10.58 -21.87 14.64
N ARG A 174 -9.70 -22.42 13.82
CA ARG A 174 -8.42 -21.82 13.47
C ARG A 174 -8.49 -20.94 12.21
N GLY A 175 -9.64 -20.90 11.54
CA GLY A 175 -9.90 -19.87 10.55
C GLY A 175 -9.82 -18.53 11.28
N SER A 176 -8.90 -17.66 10.88
CA SER A 176 -8.74 -16.35 11.50
C SER A 176 -10.08 -15.64 11.54
N SER A 177 -10.30 -14.83 12.56
CA SER A 177 -11.49 -13.99 12.58
C SER A 177 -11.51 -13.16 11.31
N PRO A 178 -12.58 -13.23 10.49
CA PRO A 178 -12.66 -12.43 9.28
C PRO A 178 -12.72 -10.92 9.56
N TRP A 179 -12.96 -10.54 10.81
CA TRP A 179 -13.23 -9.15 11.20
C TRP A 179 -12.02 -8.42 11.79
N THR A 180 -10.82 -8.86 11.48
CA THR A 180 -9.57 -8.20 11.90
C THR A 180 -9.01 -7.25 10.82
N GLY A 181 -9.64 -7.15 9.65
CA GLY A 181 -9.11 -6.47 8.47
C GLY A 181 -8.12 -7.32 7.68
N VAL A 182 -7.58 -8.37 8.29
CA VAL A 182 -6.71 -9.37 7.65
C VAL A 182 -7.06 -10.76 8.15
N SER A 183 -7.48 -11.64 7.25
CA SER A 183 -7.65 -13.07 7.51
C SER A 183 -6.50 -13.84 6.88
N GLN A 184 -5.87 -14.73 7.67
CA GLN A 184 -4.70 -15.48 7.25
C GLN A 184 -4.55 -16.79 8.02
N PHE A 185 -3.76 -17.69 7.42
CA PHE A 185 -3.37 -18.96 8.03
C PHE A 185 -1.84 -19.02 8.29
N LEU A 186 -1.10 -18.02 7.83
CA LEU A 186 0.33 -17.86 8.06
C LEU A 186 0.58 -16.77 9.11
N GLN A 187 1.74 -16.82 9.77
CA GLN A 187 2.15 -15.77 10.68
C GLN A 187 2.22 -14.42 9.96
N THR A 188 1.52 -13.43 10.47
CA THR A 188 1.49 -12.09 9.92
C THR A 188 2.67 -11.28 10.45
N SER A 189 3.30 -10.51 9.58
CA SER A 189 4.25 -9.50 10.04
C SER A 189 3.50 -8.37 10.76
N GLN A 190 4.15 -7.73 11.73
CA GLN A 190 3.58 -6.57 12.44
C GLN A 190 3.12 -5.47 11.48
N LYS A 191 3.81 -5.27 10.35
CA LYS A 191 3.42 -4.29 9.32
C LYS A 191 2.07 -4.58 8.69
N ILE A 192 1.74 -5.85 8.45
CA ILE A 192 0.43 -6.22 7.90
C ILE A 192 -0.67 -5.86 8.92
N ILE A 193 -0.44 -6.12 10.19
CA ILE A 193 -1.38 -5.76 11.27
C ILE A 193 -1.56 -4.25 11.35
N GLN A 194 -0.49 -3.47 11.26
CA GLN A 194 -0.56 -1.99 11.26
C GLN A 194 -1.37 -1.44 10.07
N PHE A 195 -1.26 -2.06 8.90
CA PHE A 195 -1.99 -1.63 7.72
C PHE A 195 -3.46 -2.08 7.72
N ALA A 196 -3.83 -3.05 8.53
CA ALA A 196 -5.20 -3.51 8.66
C ALA A 196 -6.05 -2.47 9.42
N SER A 197 -7.30 -2.26 8.98
CA SER A 197 -8.22 -1.35 9.66
C SER A 197 -8.75 -1.93 10.98
N GLY A 198 -8.81 -3.26 11.09
CA GLY A 198 -9.38 -3.95 12.24
C GLY A 198 -10.89 -3.70 12.45
N GLN A 199 -11.57 -3.18 11.44
CA GLN A 199 -13.00 -2.87 11.54
C GLN A 199 -13.84 -4.07 11.09
N GLU A 200 -14.83 -4.41 11.91
CA GLU A 200 -15.82 -5.45 11.59
C GLU A 200 -16.94 -4.86 10.72
N PRO A 201 -17.58 -5.67 9.83
CA PRO A 201 -18.76 -5.22 9.11
C PRO A 201 -19.89 -4.92 10.08
N GLN A 202 -20.60 -3.84 9.82
CA GLN A 202 -21.73 -3.39 10.63
C GLN A 202 -23.05 -4.00 10.13
N PRO A 203 -24.08 -4.07 10.95
CA PRO A 203 -25.40 -4.49 10.50
C PRO A 203 -25.88 -3.65 9.31
N GLY A 204 -26.23 -4.32 8.22
CA GLY A 204 -26.69 -3.69 6.98
C GLY A 204 -25.56 -3.39 5.97
N ASP A 205 -24.32 -3.73 6.29
CA ASP A 205 -23.24 -3.71 5.29
C ASP A 205 -23.43 -4.85 4.29
N THR A 206 -23.07 -4.57 3.04
CA THR A 206 -23.03 -5.57 1.97
C THR A 206 -21.61 -6.13 1.86
N ILE A 207 -21.43 -7.40 2.16
CA ILE A 207 -20.14 -8.05 2.10
C ILE A 207 -19.85 -8.51 0.68
N ILE A 208 -18.86 -7.87 0.06
CA ILE A 208 -18.47 -8.11 -1.34
C ILE A 208 -17.09 -8.75 -1.36
N TYR A 209 -16.99 -9.91 -2.00
CA TYR A 209 -15.72 -10.63 -2.16
C TYR A 209 -15.18 -10.48 -3.58
N VAL A 210 -13.91 -10.16 -3.68
CA VAL A 210 -13.14 -10.17 -4.93
C VAL A 210 -11.86 -10.97 -4.73
N ALA A 211 -11.38 -11.67 -5.77
CA ALA A 211 -10.15 -12.45 -5.69
C ALA A 211 -9.25 -12.19 -6.88
N GLY A 212 -7.93 -12.30 -6.66
CA GLY A 212 -6.96 -12.13 -7.74
C GLY A 212 -5.51 -12.07 -7.30
N ALA A 213 -4.64 -11.79 -8.24
CA ALA A 213 -3.22 -11.53 -7.98
C ALA A 213 -2.98 -10.15 -7.38
N PHE A 214 -3.64 -9.12 -7.88
CA PHE A 214 -3.41 -7.70 -7.55
C PHE A 214 -1.93 -7.31 -7.60
N ASP A 215 -1.22 -7.86 -8.60
CA ASP A 215 0.22 -7.67 -8.77
C ASP A 215 0.54 -6.28 -9.33
N LEU A 216 1.65 -5.66 -8.88
CA LEU A 216 1.99 -4.28 -9.21
C LEU A 216 0.80 -3.33 -9.02
N PHE A 217 0.15 -3.38 -7.88
CA PHE A 217 -1.10 -2.66 -7.61
C PHE A 217 -1.16 -1.29 -8.30
N HIS A 218 -2.12 -1.12 -9.22
CA HIS A 218 -2.18 -0.01 -10.15
C HIS A 218 -3.60 0.54 -10.32
N ILE A 219 -3.75 1.65 -11.04
CA ILE A 219 -5.05 2.33 -11.20
C ILE A 219 -6.14 1.43 -11.80
N GLY A 220 -5.80 0.43 -12.61
CA GLY A 220 -6.79 -0.55 -13.09
C GLY A 220 -7.42 -1.33 -11.93
N HIS A 221 -6.64 -1.69 -10.91
CA HIS A 221 -7.15 -2.30 -9.69
C HIS A 221 -7.94 -1.31 -8.83
N VAL A 222 -7.47 -0.07 -8.71
CA VAL A 222 -8.17 0.99 -7.96
C VAL A 222 -9.53 1.25 -8.58
N ASP A 223 -9.62 1.42 -9.90
CA ASP A 223 -10.88 1.68 -10.60
C ASP A 223 -11.86 0.52 -10.49
N PHE A 224 -11.33 -0.70 -10.53
CA PHE A 224 -12.14 -1.90 -10.29
C PHE A 224 -12.71 -1.89 -8.86
N LEU A 225 -11.88 -1.68 -7.85
CA LEU A 225 -12.32 -1.65 -6.44
C LEU A 225 -13.27 -0.49 -6.17
N GLU A 226 -13.05 0.67 -6.78
CA GLU A 226 -13.96 1.82 -6.71
C GLU A 226 -15.33 1.50 -7.35
N ALA A 227 -15.31 0.83 -8.51
CA ALA A 227 -16.54 0.40 -9.18
C ALA A 227 -17.30 -0.65 -8.35
N VAL A 228 -16.58 -1.57 -7.72
CA VAL A 228 -17.17 -2.54 -6.77
C VAL A 228 -17.76 -1.83 -5.55
N HIS A 229 -17.04 -0.84 -5.00
CA HIS A 229 -17.50 -0.05 -3.85
C HIS A 229 -18.83 0.67 -4.14
N LYS A 230 -19.05 1.12 -5.37
CA LYS A 230 -20.28 1.80 -5.80
C LYS A 230 -21.49 0.87 -6.00
N LEU A 231 -21.32 -0.45 -5.85
CA LEU A 231 -22.43 -1.41 -6.00
C LEU A 231 -23.38 -1.44 -4.79
N SER A 232 -22.96 -0.88 -3.66
CA SER A 232 -23.77 -0.78 -2.44
C SER A 232 -23.55 0.56 -1.76
N GLU A 233 -24.53 0.99 -0.98
CA GLU A 233 -24.42 2.19 -0.13
C GLU A 233 -23.46 1.95 1.05
N LYS A 234 -23.39 0.72 1.54
CA LYS A 234 -22.53 0.30 2.66
C LYS A 234 -21.70 -0.94 2.28
N PRO A 235 -20.70 -0.79 1.41
CA PRO A 235 -19.90 -1.92 0.98
C PRO A 235 -18.84 -2.26 2.02
N TYR A 236 -18.70 -3.55 2.34
CA TYR A 236 -17.56 -4.12 3.04
C TYR A 236 -16.81 -5.03 2.07
N ILE A 237 -15.69 -4.55 1.55
CA ILE A 237 -14.96 -5.21 0.46
C ILE A 237 -13.85 -6.08 1.03
N ILE A 238 -13.94 -7.39 0.78
CA ILE A 238 -12.93 -8.40 1.11
C ILE A 238 -12.15 -8.76 -0.15
N VAL A 239 -10.83 -8.60 -0.11
CA VAL A 239 -9.95 -8.96 -1.24
C VAL A 239 -9.19 -10.25 -0.93
N GLY A 240 -9.46 -11.31 -1.68
CA GLY A 240 -8.72 -12.56 -1.63
C GLY A 240 -7.47 -12.51 -2.51
N LEU A 241 -6.28 -12.64 -1.91
CA LEU A 241 -5.01 -12.66 -2.61
C LEU A 241 -4.51 -14.09 -2.78
N HIS A 242 -4.29 -14.49 -4.04
CA HIS A 242 -3.72 -15.81 -4.34
C HIS A 242 -2.25 -15.88 -3.96
N PHE A 243 -1.78 -17.06 -3.49
CA PHE A 243 -0.35 -17.30 -3.27
C PHE A 243 0.47 -17.15 -4.55
N ASP A 244 1.76 -16.87 -4.40
CA ASP A 244 2.68 -16.65 -5.53
C ASP A 244 2.73 -17.86 -6.46
N GLN A 245 2.70 -19.11 -5.91
CA GLN A 245 2.66 -20.33 -6.71
C GLN A 245 1.39 -20.43 -7.57
N GLU A 246 0.26 -20.01 -7.03
CA GLU A 246 -1.00 -20.03 -7.75
C GLU A 246 -1.02 -18.96 -8.85
N VAL A 247 -0.55 -17.75 -8.55
CA VAL A 247 -0.40 -16.68 -9.56
C VAL A 247 0.56 -17.15 -10.67
N ASN A 248 1.69 -17.77 -10.30
CA ASN A 248 2.64 -18.29 -11.29
C ASN A 248 2.05 -19.40 -12.16
N ARG A 249 1.15 -20.22 -11.62
CA ARG A 249 0.47 -21.29 -12.36
C ARG A 249 -0.33 -20.74 -13.54
N TYR A 250 -1.17 -19.71 -13.32
CA TYR A 250 -2.05 -19.22 -14.39
C TYR A 250 -1.45 -18.06 -15.19
N LYS A 251 -0.48 -17.31 -14.66
CA LYS A 251 0.20 -16.23 -15.37
C LYS A 251 1.50 -16.68 -16.04
N GLY A 252 2.22 -17.63 -15.46
CA GLY A 252 3.49 -18.12 -15.97
C GLY A 252 4.65 -17.15 -15.76
N LYS A 253 5.73 -17.31 -16.52
CA LYS A 253 6.94 -16.47 -16.49
C LYS A 253 7.45 -16.27 -15.06
N ASN A 254 7.79 -15.03 -14.70
CA ASN A 254 8.21 -14.61 -13.37
C ASN A 254 7.11 -13.93 -12.55
N TYR A 255 5.85 -14.04 -12.97
CA TYR A 255 4.72 -13.54 -12.18
C TYR A 255 4.49 -14.38 -10.92
N PRO A 256 4.04 -13.77 -9.82
CA PRO A 256 3.85 -12.32 -9.64
C PRO A 256 5.19 -11.58 -9.52
N ILE A 257 5.23 -10.31 -9.90
CA ILE A 257 6.40 -9.44 -9.75
C ILE A 257 6.60 -9.04 -8.28
N MET A 258 5.51 -8.89 -7.57
CA MET A 258 5.48 -8.63 -6.12
C MET A 258 5.06 -9.90 -5.38
N ASN A 259 5.78 -10.27 -4.33
CA ASN A 259 5.39 -11.42 -3.51
C ASN A 259 4.09 -11.16 -2.73
N ILE A 260 3.52 -12.21 -2.14
CA ILE A 260 2.22 -12.11 -1.46
C ILE A 260 2.19 -11.05 -0.35
N HIS A 261 3.28 -10.86 0.39
CA HIS A 261 3.35 -9.85 1.47
C HIS A 261 3.34 -8.43 0.91
N GLU A 262 4.11 -8.19 -0.15
CA GLU A 262 4.16 -6.89 -0.84
C GLU A 262 2.80 -6.55 -1.47
N ARG A 263 2.14 -7.53 -2.07
CA ARG A 263 0.79 -7.39 -2.65
C ARG A 263 -0.26 -7.12 -1.57
N THR A 264 -0.17 -7.83 -0.44
CA THR A 264 -1.06 -7.63 0.72
C THR A 264 -0.99 -6.19 1.24
N LEU A 265 0.21 -5.67 1.46
CA LEU A 265 0.39 -4.31 1.96
C LEU A 265 -0.14 -3.26 0.97
N SER A 266 0.09 -3.47 -0.33
CA SER A 266 -0.41 -2.57 -1.36
C SER A 266 -1.94 -2.52 -1.42
N VAL A 267 -2.59 -3.67 -1.29
CA VAL A 267 -4.07 -3.77 -1.30
C VAL A 267 -4.68 -3.23 -0.01
N LEU A 268 -4.10 -3.54 1.16
CA LEU A 268 -4.56 -3.02 2.46
C LEU A 268 -4.50 -1.49 2.55
N ALA A 269 -3.57 -0.87 1.84
CA ALA A 269 -3.45 0.59 1.81
C ALA A 269 -4.53 1.27 0.94
N CYS A 270 -5.28 0.53 0.13
CA CYS A 270 -6.35 1.08 -0.70
C CYS A 270 -7.57 1.43 0.16
N ARG A 271 -8.08 2.67 0.02
CA ARG A 271 -9.25 3.17 0.77
C ARG A 271 -10.56 2.43 0.51
N HIS A 272 -10.64 1.70 -0.61
CA HIS A 272 -11.83 0.92 -0.99
C HIS A 272 -11.79 -0.51 -0.45
N VAL A 273 -10.79 -0.89 0.30
CA VAL A 273 -10.61 -2.26 0.83
C VAL A 273 -10.83 -2.27 2.33
N SER A 274 -11.73 -3.13 2.79
CA SER A 274 -12.04 -3.31 4.20
C SER A 274 -11.20 -4.43 4.83
N GLU A 275 -11.03 -5.55 4.10
CA GLU A 275 -10.29 -6.71 4.58
C GLU A 275 -9.50 -7.38 3.46
N VAL A 276 -8.38 -8.03 3.80
CA VAL A 276 -7.60 -8.85 2.88
C VAL A 276 -7.47 -10.28 3.42
N VAL A 277 -7.74 -11.24 2.56
CA VAL A 277 -7.53 -12.67 2.82
C VAL A 277 -6.25 -13.11 2.14
N ILE A 278 -5.22 -13.41 2.94
CA ILE A 278 -3.90 -13.81 2.45
C ILE A 278 -3.93 -15.30 2.09
N GLY A 279 -3.55 -15.63 0.86
CA GLY A 279 -3.54 -17.00 0.39
C GLY A 279 -4.94 -17.56 0.11
N ALA A 280 -5.84 -16.72 -0.35
CA ALA A 280 -7.18 -17.14 -0.73
C ALA A 280 -7.13 -18.27 -1.80
N PRO A 281 -8.01 -19.27 -1.71
CA PRO A 281 -8.09 -20.32 -2.71
C PRO A 281 -8.48 -19.74 -4.07
N TYR A 282 -7.94 -20.31 -5.14
CA TYR A 282 -8.27 -19.89 -6.51
C TYR A 282 -9.74 -20.15 -6.85
N THR A 283 -10.23 -21.32 -6.47
CA THR A 283 -11.64 -21.69 -6.62
C THR A 283 -12.44 -21.21 -5.42
N ILE A 284 -13.48 -20.43 -5.67
CA ILE A 284 -14.35 -19.90 -4.61
C ILE A 284 -15.30 -21.01 -4.14
N THR A 285 -15.08 -21.47 -2.91
CA THR A 285 -15.85 -22.55 -2.30
C THR A 285 -17.07 -22.05 -1.54
N LYS A 286 -18.03 -22.95 -1.29
CA LYS A 286 -19.18 -22.65 -0.43
C LYS A 286 -18.71 -22.28 0.99
N ASP A 287 -17.72 -22.99 1.53
CA ASP A 287 -17.19 -22.76 2.88
C ASP A 287 -16.60 -21.35 3.03
N LEU A 288 -15.87 -20.86 2.00
CA LEU A 288 -15.38 -19.49 1.97
C LEU A 288 -16.53 -18.47 2.02
N LEU A 289 -17.55 -18.67 1.16
CA LEU A 289 -18.68 -17.75 1.09
C LEU A 289 -19.47 -17.71 2.40
N ASP A 290 -19.67 -18.87 3.02
CA ASP A 290 -20.41 -18.98 4.26
C ASP A 290 -19.60 -18.44 5.47
N HIS A 291 -18.27 -18.67 5.48
CA HIS A 291 -17.35 -18.15 6.52
C HIS A 291 -17.35 -16.63 6.59
N PHE A 292 -17.23 -15.97 5.45
CA PHE A 292 -17.23 -14.51 5.37
C PHE A 292 -18.63 -13.91 5.20
N LYS A 293 -19.68 -14.72 5.17
CA LYS A 293 -21.07 -14.27 4.94
C LYS A 293 -21.22 -13.42 3.68
N VAL A 294 -20.61 -13.87 2.59
CA VAL A 294 -20.51 -13.09 1.35
C VAL A 294 -21.88 -12.94 0.67
N ASP A 295 -22.26 -11.68 0.44
CA ASP A 295 -23.50 -11.33 -0.28
C ASP A 295 -23.28 -11.28 -1.78
N LEU A 296 -22.11 -10.84 -2.23
CA LEU A 296 -21.79 -10.63 -3.64
C LEU A 296 -20.34 -11.01 -3.93
N VAL A 297 -20.09 -11.67 -5.05
CA VAL A 297 -18.76 -11.97 -5.59
C VAL A 297 -18.58 -11.19 -6.87
N CYS A 298 -17.53 -10.39 -6.97
CA CYS A 298 -17.24 -9.60 -8.15
C CYS A 298 -15.92 -10.00 -8.81
N HIS A 299 -15.88 -9.91 -10.13
CA HIS A 299 -14.69 -10.05 -10.94
C HIS A 299 -14.68 -8.99 -12.05
N GLY A 300 -13.50 -8.57 -12.48
CA GLY A 300 -13.34 -7.64 -13.61
C GLY A 300 -13.61 -8.32 -14.95
N LYS A 301 -13.34 -7.59 -16.04
CA LYS A 301 -13.46 -8.13 -17.42
C LYS A 301 -12.23 -8.91 -17.88
N THR A 302 -11.20 -9.06 -17.04
CA THR A 302 -10.03 -9.86 -17.38
C THR A 302 -10.39 -11.34 -17.49
N GLU A 303 -9.65 -12.08 -18.30
CA GLU A 303 -9.87 -13.50 -18.50
C GLU A 303 -9.72 -14.28 -17.20
N VAL A 304 -10.64 -15.22 -16.99
CA VAL A 304 -10.62 -16.17 -15.87
C VAL A 304 -10.12 -17.51 -16.40
N PHE A 305 -8.97 -17.95 -15.92
CA PHE A 305 -8.42 -19.26 -16.27
C PHE A 305 -9.10 -20.37 -15.47
N PRO A 306 -9.26 -21.56 -16.03
CA PRO A 306 -9.74 -22.71 -15.28
C PRO A 306 -8.83 -23.05 -14.09
N ASP A 307 -9.39 -23.69 -13.07
CA ASP A 307 -8.62 -24.25 -11.97
C ASP A 307 -7.76 -25.45 -12.40
N ARG A 308 -7.10 -26.11 -11.45
CA ARG A 308 -6.25 -27.29 -11.74
C ARG A 308 -7.03 -28.49 -12.26
N GLY A 309 -8.33 -28.55 -12.00
CA GLY A 309 -9.25 -29.56 -12.49
C GLY A 309 -9.90 -29.22 -13.83
N GLY A 310 -9.62 -28.04 -14.38
CA GLY A 310 -10.26 -27.54 -15.61
C GLY A 310 -11.65 -26.92 -15.37
N TYR A 311 -12.04 -26.67 -14.12
CA TYR A 311 -13.34 -26.13 -13.78
C TYR A 311 -13.31 -24.60 -13.64
N ASP A 312 -14.47 -23.98 -13.79
CA ASP A 312 -14.67 -22.56 -13.54
C ASP A 312 -14.51 -22.24 -12.03
N PRO A 313 -13.52 -21.43 -11.62
CA PRO A 313 -13.32 -21.11 -10.22
C PRO A 313 -14.48 -20.30 -9.60
N TYR A 314 -15.35 -19.73 -10.40
CA TYR A 314 -16.54 -18.98 -9.97
C TYR A 314 -17.85 -19.77 -10.10
N ALA A 315 -17.80 -21.09 -10.34
CA ALA A 315 -18.99 -21.93 -10.53
C ALA A 315 -19.95 -21.85 -9.33
N VAL A 316 -19.44 -21.86 -8.09
CA VAL A 316 -20.28 -21.82 -6.88
C VAL A 316 -21.02 -20.48 -6.74
N PRO A 317 -20.38 -19.32 -6.77
CA PRO A 317 -21.10 -18.04 -6.69
C PRO A 317 -22.02 -17.79 -7.89
N LYS A 318 -21.71 -18.28 -9.08
CA LYS A 318 -22.59 -18.23 -10.25
C LYS A 318 -23.87 -19.05 -10.00
N LYS A 319 -23.72 -20.28 -9.49
CA LYS A 319 -24.85 -21.14 -9.13
C LYS A 319 -25.72 -20.54 -8.02
N LYS A 320 -25.13 -19.82 -7.07
CA LYS A 320 -25.87 -19.11 -6.01
C LYS A 320 -26.51 -17.81 -6.50
N GLY A 321 -26.25 -17.35 -7.73
CA GLY A 321 -26.76 -16.09 -8.27
C GLY A 321 -26.15 -14.83 -7.66
N ILE A 322 -25.02 -14.94 -6.99
CA ILE A 322 -24.32 -13.84 -6.31
C ILE A 322 -23.04 -13.40 -7.04
N PHE A 323 -22.84 -13.85 -8.27
CA PHE A 323 -21.67 -13.47 -9.09
C PHE A 323 -21.99 -12.28 -9.99
N ARG A 324 -21.09 -11.31 -10.07
CA ARG A 324 -21.21 -10.14 -10.97
C ARG A 324 -19.87 -9.80 -11.62
N THR A 325 -19.91 -9.60 -12.94
CA THR A 325 -18.78 -8.98 -13.67
C THR A 325 -18.89 -7.46 -13.58
N VAL A 326 -17.81 -6.80 -13.21
CA VAL A 326 -17.74 -5.34 -13.01
C VAL A 326 -16.78 -4.74 -14.03
N ASP A 327 -17.25 -3.72 -14.74
CA ASP A 327 -16.41 -2.93 -15.63
C ASP A 327 -15.78 -1.77 -14.87
N SER A 328 -14.45 -1.77 -14.80
CA SER A 328 -13.70 -0.66 -14.19
C SER A 328 -13.62 0.59 -15.07
N GLY A 329 -13.97 0.48 -16.36
CA GLY A 329 -13.73 1.54 -17.35
C GLY A 329 -12.23 1.79 -17.63
N ASN A 330 -11.33 0.98 -17.07
CA ASN A 330 -9.88 1.11 -17.20
C ASN A 330 -9.27 -0.17 -17.78
N SER A 331 -8.55 -0.04 -18.89
CA SER A 331 -7.92 -1.17 -19.57
C SER A 331 -6.46 -1.46 -19.11
N LEU A 332 -5.93 -0.68 -18.16
CA LEU A 332 -4.57 -0.89 -17.67
C LEU A 332 -4.46 -2.20 -16.89
N THR A 333 -3.51 -3.03 -17.29
CA THR A 333 -3.20 -4.31 -16.65
C THR A 333 -1.74 -4.35 -16.19
N THR A 334 -1.42 -5.30 -15.31
CA THR A 334 -0.03 -5.59 -14.92
C THR A 334 0.84 -5.87 -16.15
N ASP A 335 0.31 -6.61 -17.14
CA ASP A 335 1.05 -6.91 -18.38
C ASP A 335 1.35 -5.64 -19.19
N ASN A 336 0.43 -4.68 -19.25
CA ASN A 336 0.70 -3.39 -19.92
C ASN A 336 1.85 -2.63 -19.24
N ILE A 337 1.93 -2.67 -17.92
CA ILE A 337 3.02 -2.03 -17.15
C ILE A 337 4.35 -2.72 -17.45
N VAL A 338 4.38 -4.06 -17.43
CA VAL A 338 5.56 -4.84 -17.78
C VAL A 338 6.02 -4.54 -19.23
N GLN A 339 5.08 -4.46 -20.17
CA GLN A 339 5.40 -4.10 -21.56
C GLN A 339 5.94 -2.68 -21.71
N ARG A 340 5.42 -1.70 -20.95
CA ARG A 340 6.00 -0.35 -20.90
C ARG A 340 7.48 -0.37 -20.50
N ILE A 341 7.82 -1.19 -19.49
CA ILE A 341 9.18 -1.32 -18.99
C ILE A 341 10.07 -2.01 -20.01
N ILE A 342 9.62 -3.13 -20.58
CA ILE A 342 10.38 -3.86 -21.61
C ILE A 342 10.65 -2.97 -22.84
N LYS A 343 9.63 -2.25 -23.33
CA LYS A 343 9.76 -1.34 -24.46
C LYS A 343 10.78 -0.22 -24.23
N ASN A 344 10.89 0.24 -22.99
CA ASN A 344 11.80 1.32 -22.61
C ASN A 344 13.02 0.80 -21.82
N ARG A 345 13.36 -0.47 -22.00
CA ARG A 345 14.39 -1.19 -21.21
C ARG A 345 15.67 -0.38 -21.02
N LEU A 346 16.29 0.10 -22.10
CA LEU A 346 17.56 0.82 -22.03
C LEU A 346 17.47 2.11 -21.19
N LEU A 347 16.35 2.81 -21.25
CA LEU A 347 16.13 4.01 -20.42
C LEU A 347 16.05 3.66 -18.94
N TYR A 348 15.35 2.57 -18.59
CA TYR A 348 15.22 2.14 -17.20
C TYR A 348 16.49 1.52 -16.65
N GLU A 349 17.23 0.76 -17.45
CA GLU A 349 18.55 0.24 -17.10
C GLU A 349 19.54 1.38 -16.79
N ALA A 350 19.63 2.37 -17.65
CA ALA A 350 20.49 3.55 -17.42
C ALA A 350 20.07 4.36 -16.19
N ARG A 351 18.76 4.49 -15.94
CA ARG A 351 18.23 5.13 -14.73
C ARG A 351 18.62 4.37 -13.47
N ASN A 352 18.44 3.05 -13.48
CA ASN A 352 18.73 2.19 -12.35
C ASN A 352 20.22 2.21 -11.99
N GLN A 353 21.11 2.12 -12.99
CA GLN A 353 22.56 2.22 -12.78
C GLN A 353 22.96 3.56 -12.13
N LYS A 354 22.39 4.68 -12.59
CA LYS A 354 22.65 5.99 -11.98
C LYS A 354 22.18 6.07 -10.52
N LYS A 355 21.06 5.43 -10.19
CA LYS A 355 20.52 5.43 -8.83
C LYS A 355 21.37 4.56 -7.93
N GLU A 356 21.72 3.35 -8.37
CA GLU A 356 22.59 2.42 -7.65
C GLU A 356 23.95 3.03 -7.35
N ALA A 357 24.57 3.67 -8.34
CA ALA A 357 25.85 4.39 -8.14
C ALA A 357 25.76 5.48 -7.07
N LYS A 358 24.63 6.22 -7.01
CA LYS A 358 24.39 7.21 -5.95
C LYS A 358 24.23 6.56 -4.58
N GLU A 359 23.46 5.49 -4.49
CA GLU A 359 23.24 4.77 -3.23
C GLU A 359 24.57 4.21 -2.68
N LEU A 360 25.40 3.64 -3.55
CA LEU A 360 26.74 3.16 -3.18
C LEU A 360 27.64 4.30 -2.69
N ALA A 361 27.62 5.45 -3.37
CA ALA A 361 28.42 6.61 -2.95
C ALA A 361 27.98 7.14 -1.57
N VAL A 362 26.67 7.15 -1.29
CA VAL A 362 26.15 7.55 0.03
C VAL A 362 26.60 6.55 1.12
N ILE A 363 26.48 5.24 0.86
CA ILE A 363 26.92 4.20 1.80
C ILE A 363 28.41 4.34 2.10
N GLN A 364 29.24 4.59 1.08
CA GLN A 364 30.68 4.82 1.26
C GLN A 364 30.96 6.07 2.10
N ALA A 365 30.26 7.18 1.84
CA ALA A 365 30.42 8.40 2.60
C ALA A 365 30.00 8.24 4.07
N ILE A 366 28.94 7.49 4.35
CA ILE A 366 28.51 7.18 5.73
C ILE A 366 29.60 6.36 6.44
N LYS A 367 30.08 5.28 5.82
CA LYS A 367 31.15 4.45 6.38
C LYS A 367 32.41 5.25 6.70
N SER A 368 32.84 6.10 5.76
CA SER A 368 34.04 6.95 5.97
C SER A 368 33.87 7.90 7.16
N ARG A 369 32.67 8.51 7.33
CA ARG A 369 32.38 9.37 8.49
C ARG A 369 32.32 8.61 9.80
N GLU A 370 31.81 7.39 9.80
CA GLU A 370 31.80 6.53 11.00
C GLU A 370 33.22 6.12 11.41
N GLU A 371 34.08 5.79 10.45
CA GLU A 371 35.47 5.48 10.67
C GLU A 371 36.26 6.69 11.19
N GLU A 372 36.04 7.90 10.67
CA GLU A 372 36.64 9.14 11.17
C GLU A 372 36.20 9.41 12.63
N LYS A 373 34.92 9.32 12.93
CA LYS A 373 34.41 9.50 14.30
C LYS A 373 34.94 8.44 15.27
N ALA A 374 35.13 7.20 14.81
CA ALA A 374 35.71 6.16 15.61
C ALA A 374 37.20 6.46 15.93
N LYS A 375 37.97 6.94 14.95
CA LYS A 375 39.37 7.38 15.14
C LYS A 375 39.50 8.57 16.10
N GLU A 376 38.62 9.59 15.97
CA GLU A 376 38.60 10.73 16.88
C GLU A 376 38.29 10.31 18.32
N ARG A 377 37.32 9.38 18.52
CA ARG A 377 37.04 8.86 19.86
C ARG A 377 38.20 8.08 20.47
N THR A 378 38.95 7.33 19.66
CA THR A 378 40.10 6.58 20.13
C THR A 378 41.25 7.52 20.50
N GLN A 379 41.48 8.61 19.77
CA GLN A 379 42.49 9.63 20.07
C GLN A 379 42.11 10.50 21.30
N ALA A 380 40.82 10.67 21.59
CA ALA A 380 40.41 11.45 22.76
C ALA A 380 40.46 10.65 24.08
N VAL A 381 40.66 9.33 24.01
CA VAL A 381 40.78 8.42 25.18
C VAL A 381 42.24 8.04 25.47
N ALA A 382 43.15 8.29 24.54
CA ALA A 382 44.60 8.09 24.70
C ALA A 382 45.28 9.40 25.18
#